data_400cb61b1bc79c817fce5b5a94eef4a7
#
_entry.id   400cb61b1bc79c817fce5b5a94eef4a7
#
_cell.length_a   1.000
_cell.length_b   1.000
_cell.length_c   1.000
_cell.angle_alpha   90.00
_cell.angle_beta   90.00
_cell.angle_gamma   90.00
#
_symmetry.space_group_name_H-M   'P 1'
#
loop_
_entity.id
_entity.type
_entity.pdbx_description
1 polymer ?
#
loop_
_entity_poly.entity_id
_entity_poly.type
_entity_poly.pdbx_seq_one_letter_code
_entity_poly.pdbx_strand_id
1 'polypeptide(L)'
;MKDRREYIIRKAMELYALEGFHNVTITDLQNELDMGRGTLYYYFKDQDELFRTCVETYIIEPKQKVLNSVTEDITVEGMIQTMTQYLNHLKEALMTFDNKSINTGNVNSIMFT
;
A
#
# COMPACT_ATOMS: atom_id res chain seq x y z
N MET A 1 -17.70 8.33 -0.21
CA MET A 1 -17.76 7.25 -1.18
C MET A 1 -16.64 6.27 -0.97
N LYS A 2 -16.97 5.01 -1.12
CA LYS A 2 -16.02 3.92 -0.93
C LYS A 2 -14.82 4.05 -1.86
N ASP A 3 -15.06 4.39 -3.11
CA ASP A 3 -14.00 4.50 -4.11
C ASP A 3 -13.02 5.62 -3.81
N ARG A 4 -13.51 6.71 -3.26
CA ARG A 4 -12.64 7.84 -2.92
C ARG A 4 -11.73 7.49 -1.75
N ARG A 5 -12.24 6.80 -0.75
CA ARG A 5 -11.45 6.36 0.38
C ARG A 5 -10.34 5.40 -0.07
N GLU A 6 -10.69 4.45 -0.92
CA GLU A 6 -9.71 3.51 -1.46
C GLU A 6 -8.67 4.20 -2.32
N TYR A 7 -9.06 5.20 -3.08
CA TYR A 7 -8.12 5.99 -3.87
C TYR A 7 -7.11 6.71 -2.97
N ILE A 8 -7.58 7.30 -1.87
CA ILE A 8 -6.70 7.97 -0.92
C ILE A 8 -5.69 6.98 -0.34
N ILE A 9 -6.17 5.82 0.09
CA ILE A 9 -5.31 4.80 0.69
C ILE A 9 -4.22 4.36 -0.29
N ARG A 10 -4.60 4.09 -1.52
CA ARG A 10 -3.65 3.63 -2.53
C ARG A 10 -2.59 4.68 -2.84
N LYS A 11 -3.02 5.91 -3.07
CA LYS A 11 -2.08 6.99 -3.41
C LYS A 11 -1.17 7.32 -2.23
N ALA A 12 -1.73 7.33 -1.02
CA ALA A 12 -0.93 7.58 0.17
C ALA A 12 0.12 6.47 0.35
N MET A 13 -0.28 5.22 0.15
CA MET A 13 0.67 4.11 0.27
C MET A 13 1.81 4.23 -0.74
N GLU A 14 1.49 4.59 -1.97
CA GLU A 14 2.53 4.82 -2.98
C GLU A 14 3.51 5.90 -2.54
N LEU A 15 3.00 7.00 -2.02
CA LEU A 15 3.83 8.10 -1.59
C LEU A 15 4.70 7.73 -0.39
N TYR A 16 4.11 7.04 0.58
CA TYR A 16 4.85 6.56 1.75
C TYR A 16 5.95 5.57 1.35
N ALA A 17 5.66 4.70 0.41
CA ALA A 17 6.63 3.71 -0.05
C ALA A 17 7.80 4.37 -0.76
N LEU A 18 7.54 5.42 -1.53
CA LEU A 18 8.58 6.11 -2.29
C LEU A 18 9.41 7.05 -1.43
N GLU A 19 8.79 7.76 -0.48
CA GLU A 19 9.47 8.83 0.23
C GLU A 19 9.65 8.57 1.72
N GLY A 20 8.99 7.55 2.26
CA GLY A 20 9.03 7.27 3.68
C GLY A 20 7.98 8.07 4.44
N PHE A 21 7.41 7.45 5.47
CA PHE A 21 6.32 8.05 6.23
C PHE A 21 6.71 9.41 6.80
N HIS A 22 7.89 9.50 7.39
CA HIS A 22 8.31 10.73 8.09
C HIS A 22 8.59 11.88 7.13
N ASN A 23 8.76 11.59 5.86
CA ASN A 23 9.07 12.61 4.86
C ASN A 23 7.85 13.11 4.10
N VAL A 24 6.68 12.56 4.39
CA VAL A 24 5.44 12.93 3.70
C VAL A 24 4.62 13.83 4.61
N THR A 25 4.34 15.05 4.15
CA THR A 25 3.49 16.00 4.88
C THR A 25 2.07 15.92 4.38
N ILE A 26 1.15 16.54 5.14
CA ILE A 26 -0.25 16.61 4.70
C ILE A 26 -0.36 17.42 3.40
N THR A 27 0.51 18.41 3.22
CA THR A 27 0.54 19.18 1.99
C THR A 27 0.95 18.31 0.80
N ASP A 28 1.92 17.43 1.01
CA ASP A 28 2.32 16.48 -0.05
C ASP A 28 1.15 15.61 -0.46
N LEU A 29 0.38 15.13 0.52
CA LEU A 29 -0.80 14.31 0.24
C LEU A 29 -1.87 15.11 -0.51
N GLN A 30 -2.10 16.35 -0.11
CA GLN A 30 -3.06 17.21 -0.81
C GLN A 30 -2.68 17.38 -2.27
N ASN A 31 -1.42 17.61 -2.55
CA ASN A 31 -0.93 17.80 -3.91
C ASN A 31 -1.02 16.51 -4.73
N GLU A 32 -0.61 15.40 -4.14
CA GLU A 32 -0.65 14.10 -4.83
C GLU A 32 -2.08 13.67 -5.13
N LEU A 33 -3.00 13.92 -4.21
CA LEU A 33 -4.39 13.50 -4.33
C LEU A 33 -5.27 14.53 -5.02
N ASP A 34 -4.77 15.74 -5.18
CA ASP A 34 -5.55 16.86 -5.70
C ASP A 34 -6.81 17.06 -4.85
N MET A 35 -6.62 17.10 -3.54
CA MET A 35 -7.70 17.26 -2.56
C MET A 35 -7.34 18.30 -1.54
N GLY A 36 -8.37 18.95 -0.98
CA GLY A 36 -8.19 19.87 0.11
C GLY A 36 -7.97 19.14 1.43
N ARG A 37 -7.43 19.86 2.41
CA ARG A 37 -7.17 19.31 3.74
C ARG A 37 -8.46 18.81 4.40
N GLY A 38 -9.55 19.56 4.25
CA GLY A 38 -10.83 19.17 4.82
C GLY A 38 -11.34 17.84 4.28
N THR A 39 -11.14 17.61 2.99
CA THR A 39 -11.53 16.34 2.38
C THR A 39 -10.76 15.18 2.98
N LEU A 40 -9.45 15.35 3.15
CA LEU A 40 -8.63 14.31 3.76
C LEU A 40 -9.06 14.02 5.19
N TYR A 41 -9.29 15.06 5.99
CA TYR A 41 -9.70 14.88 7.38
C TYR A 41 -11.13 14.36 7.53
N TYR A 42 -11.92 14.46 6.48
CA TYR A 42 -13.22 13.82 6.47
C TYR A 42 -13.08 12.29 6.51
N TYR A 43 -12.09 11.75 5.80
CA TYR A 43 -11.90 10.32 5.71
C TYR A 43 -10.98 9.76 6.79
N PHE A 44 -10.00 10.53 7.21
CA PHE A 44 -8.99 10.07 8.17
C PHE A 44 -8.75 11.15 9.21
N LYS A 45 -8.84 10.77 10.46
CA LYS A 45 -8.70 11.68 11.58
C LYS A 45 -7.38 12.45 11.54
N ASP A 46 -6.31 11.74 11.22
CA ASP A 46 -4.97 12.33 11.13
C ASP A 46 -4.12 11.46 10.20
N GLN A 47 -2.88 11.87 10.00
CA GLN A 47 -1.98 11.15 9.11
C GLN A 47 -1.58 9.78 9.67
N ASP A 48 -1.50 9.65 10.99
CA ASP A 48 -1.21 8.37 11.62
C ASP A 48 -2.30 7.35 11.33
N GLU A 49 -3.56 7.76 11.36
CA GLU A 49 -4.66 6.87 11.02
C GLU A 49 -4.59 6.46 9.56
N LEU A 50 -4.29 7.40 8.68
CA LEU A 50 -4.14 7.09 7.26
C LEU A 50 -3.00 6.10 7.05
N PHE A 51 -1.85 6.33 7.67
CA PHE A 51 -0.71 5.44 7.53
C PHE A 51 -1.04 4.04 8.05
N ARG A 52 -1.67 3.95 9.21
CA ARG A 52 -2.09 2.66 9.77
C ARG A 52 -3.03 1.92 8.83
N THR A 53 -3.98 2.65 8.24
CA THR A 53 -4.92 2.05 7.29
C THR A 53 -4.18 1.51 6.07
N CYS A 54 -3.18 2.24 5.58
CA CYS A 54 -2.35 1.78 4.47
C CYS A 54 -1.64 0.47 4.82
N VAL A 55 -1.03 0.41 6.00
CA VAL A 55 -0.32 -0.78 6.45
C VAL A 55 -1.29 -1.95 6.58
N GLU A 56 -2.45 -1.72 7.19
CA GLU A 56 -3.44 -2.77 7.33
C GLU A 56 -3.91 -3.31 5.98
N THR A 57 -4.18 -2.41 5.04
CA THR A 57 -4.72 -2.79 3.75
C THR A 57 -3.71 -3.55 2.90
N TYR A 58 -2.46 -3.09 2.87
CA TYR A 58 -1.48 -3.62 1.93
C TYR A 58 -0.54 -4.65 2.53
N ILE A 59 -0.43 -4.72 3.83
CA ILE A 59 0.51 -5.62 4.49
C ILE A 59 -0.20 -6.61 5.40
N ILE A 60 -1.01 -6.12 6.33
CA ILE A 60 -1.59 -6.97 7.36
C ILE A 60 -2.71 -7.85 6.83
N GLU A 61 -3.66 -7.28 6.09
CA GLU A 61 -4.77 -8.05 5.53
C GLU A 61 -4.31 -9.17 4.60
N PRO A 62 -3.41 -8.92 3.65
CA PRO A 62 -2.91 -10.02 2.83
C PRO A 62 -2.19 -11.09 3.64
N LYS A 63 -1.40 -10.68 4.65
CA LYS A 63 -0.71 -11.61 5.52
C LYS A 63 -1.70 -12.47 6.30
N GLN A 64 -2.76 -11.86 6.82
CA GLN A 64 -3.80 -12.59 7.55
C GLN A 64 -4.51 -13.59 6.67
N LYS A 65 -4.78 -13.25 5.43
CA LYS A 65 -5.40 -14.18 4.48
C LYS A 65 -4.53 -15.42 4.30
N VAL A 66 -3.22 -15.23 4.18
CA VAL A 66 -2.28 -16.34 4.07
C VAL A 66 -2.34 -17.21 5.32
N LEU A 67 -2.24 -16.58 6.50
CA LEU A 67 -2.25 -17.31 7.76
C LEU A 67 -3.56 -18.03 7.98
N ASN A 68 -4.68 -17.42 7.65
CA ASN A 68 -5.99 -18.03 7.84
C ASN A 68 -6.22 -19.20 6.89
N SER A 69 -5.51 -19.23 5.77
CA SER A 69 -5.60 -20.33 4.82
C SER A 69 -4.80 -21.56 5.27
N VAL A 70 -3.86 -21.36 6.19
CA VAL A 70 -3.03 -22.45 6.69
C VAL A 70 -3.76 -23.14 7.83
N THR A 71 -4.19 -24.37 7.62
CA THR A 71 -4.87 -25.18 8.61
C THR A 71 -4.11 -26.47 8.80
N GLU A 72 -4.48 -27.26 9.84
CA GLU A 72 -3.85 -28.55 10.05
C GLU A 72 -4.07 -29.51 8.92
N ASP A 73 -5.15 -29.31 8.18
CA ASP A 73 -5.52 -30.20 7.07
C ASP A 73 -4.97 -29.72 5.72
N ILE A 74 -4.25 -28.61 5.71
CA ILE A 74 -3.75 -28.07 4.44
C ILE A 74 -2.69 -29.01 3.85
N THR A 75 -2.80 -29.24 2.56
CA THR A 75 -1.82 -30.06 1.84
C THR A 75 -0.62 -29.22 1.43
N VAL A 76 0.47 -29.89 1.03
CA VAL A 76 1.64 -29.20 0.48
C VAL A 76 1.24 -28.36 -0.72
N GLU A 77 0.39 -28.91 -1.59
CA GLU A 77 -0.09 -28.18 -2.75
C GLU A 77 -0.89 -26.94 -2.34
N GLY A 78 -1.73 -27.07 -1.32
CA GLY A 78 -2.50 -25.94 -0.81
C GLY A 78 -1.60 -24.86 -0.25
N MET A 79 -0.54 -25.23 0.46
CA MET A 79 0.43 -24.28 0.96
C MET A 79 1.13 -23.54 -0.17
N ILE A 80 1.54 -24.27 -1.19
CA ILE A 80 2.20 -23.67 -2.36
C ILE A 80 1.26 -22.68 -3.04
N GLN A 81 0.00 -23.05 -3.25
CA GLN A 81 -0.97 -22.16 -3.87
C GLN A 81 -1.19 -20.90 -3.05
N THR A 82 -1.32 -21.03 -1.74
CA THR A 82 -1.53 -19.91 -0.85
C THR A 82 -0.35 -18.96 -0.89
N MET A 83 0.87 -19.50 -0.82
CA MET A 83 2.07 -18.70 -0.87
C MET A 83 2.23 -18.02 -2.22
N THR A 84 1.90 -18.72 -3.30
CA THR A 84 1.97 -18.15 -4.64
C THR A 84 1.03 -16.96 -4.78
N GLN A 85 -0.19 -17.08 -4.28
CA GLN A 85 -1.14 -15.97 -4.30
C GLN A 85 -0.63 -14.77 -3.52
N TYR A 86 -0.04 -15.02 -2.36
CA TYR A 86 0.51 -13.94 -1.54
C TYR A 86 1.66 -13.23 -2.25
N LEU A 87 2.57 -14.02 -2.84
CA LEU A 87 3.70 -13.47 -3.56
C LEU A 87 3.26 -12.69 -4.80
N ASN A 88 2.24 -13.18 -5.50
CA ASN A 88 1.69 -12.45 -6.64
C ASN A 88 1.08 -11.11 -6.21
N HIS A 89 0.40 -11.10 -5.08
CA HIS A 89 -0.18 -9.87 -4.53
C HIS A 89 0.92 -8.84 -4.23
N LEU A 90 2.00 -9.29 -3.59
CA LEU A 90 3.14 -8.42 -3.30
C LEU A 90 3.79 -7.92 -4.58
N LYS A 91 3.94 -8.81 -5.56
CA LYS A 91 4.53 -8.45 -6.84
C LYS A 91 3.72 -7.35 -7.54
N GLU A 92 2.41 -7.48 -7.55
CA GLU A 92 1.56 -6.47 -8.17
C GLU A 92 1.69 -5.12 -7.46
N ALA A 93 1.72 -5.13 -6.13
CA ALA A 93 1.89 -3.90 -5.37
C ALA A 93 3.23 -3.25 -5.69
N LEU A 94 4.31 -4.05 -5.72
CA LEU A 94 5.64 -3.54 -6.03
C LEU A 94 5.73 -3.02 -7.46
N MET A 95 5.10 -3.68 -8.40
CA MET A 95 5.08 -3.22 -9.78
C MET A 95 4.39 -1.88 -9.93
N THR A 96 3.33 -1.65 -9.17
CA THR A 96 2.64 -0.37 -9.15
C THR A 96 3.59 0.73 -8.67
N PHE A 97 4.33 0.46 -7.59
CA PHE A 97 5.28 1.42 -7.06
C PHE A 97 6.46 1.65 -8.01
N ASP A 98 6.94 0.60 -8.65
CA ASP A 98 8.02 0.71 -9.62
C ASP A 98 7.61 1.58 -10.80
N ASN A 99 6.40 1.41 -11.28
CA ASN A 99 5.88 2.25 -12.37
C ASN A 99 5.85 3.71 -11.96
N LYS A 100 5.45 3.98 -10.73
CA LYS A 100 5.46 5.34 -10.19
C LYS A 100 6.88 5.87 -10.14
N SER A 101 7.84 5.06 -9.69
CA SER A 101 9.24 5.44 -9.62
C SER A 101 9.82 5.76 -10.99
N ILE A 102 9.50 4.94 -11.98
CA ILE A 102 9.95 5.16 -13.35
C ILE A 102 9.43 6.51 -13.85
N ASN A 103 8.17 6.79 -13.58
CA ASN A 103 7.55 8.04 -14.01
C ASN A 103 8.16 9.26 -13.35
N THR A 104 8.70 9.09 -12.14
CA THR A 104 9.35 10.20 -11.42
C THR A 104 10.83 10.33 -11.73
N GLY A 105 11.40 9.38 -12.47
CA GLY A 105 12.82 9.41 -12.80
C GLY A 105 13.73 8.93 -11.68
N ASN A 106 13.18 8.33 -10.65
CA ASN A 106 13.97 7.87 -9.51
C ASN A 106 14.33 6.40 -9.56
N VAL A 107 14.14 5.77 -10.70
CA VAL A 107 14.34 4.34 -10.83
C VAL A 107 15.75 3.91 -10.44
N ASN A 108 16.75 4.69 -10.82
CA ASN A 108 18.13 4.35 -10.52
C ASN A 108 18.42 4.35 -9.02
N SER A 109 17.91 5.34 -8.32
CA SER A 109 18.07 5.44 -6.87
C SER A 109 17.43 4.24 -6.16
N ILE A 110 16.29 3.81 -6.63
CA ILE A 110 15.56 2.71 -6.02
C ILE A 110 16.28 1.39 -6.28
N MET A 111 16.78 1.19 -7.49
CA MET A 111 17.41 -0.08 -7.86
C MET A 111 18.76 -0.29 -7.22
N PHE A 112 19.47 0.77 -6.89
CA PHE A 112 20.83 0.66 -6.39
C PHE A 112 21.02 1.06 -4.93
N THR A 113 19.92 1.31 -4.25
CA THR A 113 19.94 1.52 -2.80
C THR A 113 19.40 0.31 -2.04
#